data_5bd5d32c4a2b82809eaeece8bcaf510b
#
_entry.id   5bd5d32c4a2b82809eaeece8bcaf510b
#
_cell.length_a   1.000
_cell.length_b   1.000
_cell.length_c   1.000
_cell.angle_alpha   90.00
_cell.angle_beta   90.00
_cell.angle_gamma   90.00
#
_symmetry.space_group_name_H-M   'P 1'
#
loop_
_entity.id
_entity.type
_entity.pdbx_description
1 polymer ?
#
loop_
_entity_poly.entity_id
_entity_poly.type
_entity_poly.pdbx_seq_one_letter_code
_entity_poly.pdbx_strand_id
1 'polypeptide(L)'
;MYQVLIVDDEPIVKIALRSMLDWGTLGFHICATASNGQEALEMAEKYRPDLIICDLKMPVMDGIELIRTAKDRKMDCEFLVISNYEDFNYVRTALVLGASDYILKVSISPEELTSQLQKIREKLELKKKTQQQTQADTVEESLIHQGRHAAWREFFTHKSYPLSDLLSITCTDASSLGSLALCEISFDWYDQQMETLPSTELIRSTLKNALEHFNRRRIIFFSSSNTLIVIPEEELNAHQNTIAGLAARIEQLFRYYMPLSPAILYQDGIANLEEARKTYHRFQDLLELNFYHMFGLTDAAGLDTTSTIPAISYKDLAADILALPKETCLDNALERVSEILNACSQKNVLPSRVIQYFVRFLDELGYHISGVSIASHDQIVERIECIRNAVSQEELSLHLEQALTTFFRPTDTSAAQMEQYSSEVLQAISYIRENYSRKISLASVAEHVGLSSGYLCRIFKEETGVSINAYINNLRMTHAGELLADKNSYIKEVAISVGFEDQLYFSRLFKRYYGVTPSEYRAGGASSV
;
A
#
# COMPACT_ATOMS: atom_id res chain seq x y z
N MET A 1 10.57 -34.18 -17.53
CA MET A 1 9.85 -34.67 -16.37
C MET A 1 10.19 -33.75 -15.21
N TYR A 2 9.17 -33.17 -14.56
CA TYR A 2 9.38 -32.21 -13.49
C TYR A 2 9.59 -32.91 -12.14
N GLN A 3 10.54 -32.42 -11.34
CA GLN A 3 10.86 -33.01 -10.04
C GLN A 3 9.91 -32.50 -8.97
N VAL A 4 9.34 -33.40 -8.16
CA VAL A 4 8.41 -33.08 -7.08
C VAL A 4 8.98 -33.52 -5.75
N LEU A 5 8.96 -32.61 -4.77
CA LEU A 5 9.23 -32.89 -3.36
C LEU A 5 7.91 -32.87 -2.58
N ILE A 6 7.60 -33.92 -1.85
CA ILE A 6 6.42 -33.99 -0.96
C ILE A 6 6.87 -33.79 0.48
N VAL A 7 6.23 -32.83 1.16
CA VAL A 7 6.57 -32.45 2.54
C VAL A 7 5.32 -32.52 3.41
N ASP A 8 5.31 -33.46 4.33
CA ASP A 8 4.20 -33.66 5.27
C ASP A 8 4.72 -34.44 6.48
N ASP A 9 4.35 -34.06 7.70
CA ASP A 9 4.79 -34.76 8.92
C ASP A 9 4.08 -36.11 9.10
N GLU A 10 2.92 -36.31 8.45
CA GLU A 10 2.16 -37.55 8.47
C GLU A 10 2.68 -38.54 7.40
N PRO A 11 3.27 -39.69 7.77
CA PRO A 11 3.76 -40.66 6.79
C PRO A 11 2.66 -41.21 5.89
N ILE A 12 1.44 -41.33 6.41
CA ILE A 12 0.28 -41.86 5.67
C ILE A 12 -0.12 -40.95 4.50
N VAL A 13 -0.04 -39.63 4.68
CA VAL A 13 -0.32 -38.63 3.64
C VAL A 13 0.71 -38.73 2.51
N LYS A 14 2.00 -38.84 2.85
CA LYS A 14 3.08 -39.03 1.86
C LYS A 14 2.88 -40.29 1.03
N ILE A 15 2.48 -41.39 1.67
CA ILE A 15 2.19 -42.67 0.97
C ILE A 15 0.95 -42.52 0.07
N ALA A 16 -0.13 -41.91 0.59
CA ALA A 16 -1.34 -41.69 -0.16
C ALA A 16 -1.09 -40.82 -1.41
N LEU A 17 -0.42 -39.69 -1.29
CA LEU A 17 -0.09 -38.81 -2.40
C LEU A 17 0.78 -39.52 -3.46
N ARG A 18 1.75 -40.34 -3.04
CA ARG A 18 2.59 -41.09 -3.98
C ARG A 18 1.82 -42.14 -4.76
N SER A 19 0.82 -42.78 -4.15
CA SER A 19 0.04 -43.87 -4.75
C SER A 19 -1.22 -43.41 -5.46
N MET A 20 -1.66 -42.16 -5.23
CA MET A 20 -2.94 -41.61 -5.72
C MET A 20 -2.97 -41.44 -7.24
N LEU A 21 -1.82 -41.13 -7.85
CA LEU A 21 -1.70 -40.84 -9.27
C LEU A 21 -0.53 -41.58 -9.92
N ASP A 22 -0.66 -41.79 -11.21
CA ASP A 22 0.51 -42.10 -12.04
C ASP A 22 1.22 -40.79 -12.44
N TRP A 23 2.17 -40.40 -11.58
CA TRP A 23 2.94 -39.17 -11.71
C TRP A 23 3.68 -39.07 -13.05
N GLY A 24 4.12 -40.24 -13.58
CA GLY A 24 4.85 -40.30 -14.85
C GLY A 24 4.02 -39.87 -16.04
N THR A 25 2.75 -40.28 -16.12
CA THR A 25 1.84 -39.89 -17.19
C THR A 25 1.50 -38.42 -17.16
N LEU A 26 1.52 -37.78 -15.98
CA LEU A 26 1.31 -36.35 -15.80
C LEU A 26 2.59 -35.50 -16.05
N GLY A 27 3.73 -36.15 -16.30
CA GLY A 27 4.99 -35.47 -16.57
C GLY A 27 5.79 -35.09 -15.33
N PHE A 28 5.45 -35.66 -14.17
CA PHE A 28 6.11 -35.41 -12.89
C PHE A 28 6.86 -36.65 -12.37
N HIS A 29 7.87 -36.44 -11.54
CA HIS A 29 8.61 -37.46 -10.83
C HIS A 29 8.87 -37.06 -9.38
N ILE A 30 8.47 -37.88 -8.43
CA ILE A 30 8.70 -37.63 -7.00
C ILE A 30 10.16 -37.94 -6.69
N CYS A 31 10.98 -36.91 -6.51
CA CYS A 31 12.41 -37.03 -6.27
C CYS A 31 12.76 -37.29 -4.81
N ALA A 32 11.96 -36.77 -3.87
CA ALA A 32 12.17 -36.96 -2.44
C ALA A 32 10.88 -36.73 -1.64
N THR A 33 10.92 -37.08 -0.35
CA THR A 33 9.91 -36.73 0.64
C THR A 33 10.59 -36.21 1.90
N ALA A 34 9.97 -35.25 2.60
CA ALA A 34 10.44 -34.69 3.86
C ALA A 34 9.33 -34.70 4.90
N SER A 35 9.68 -34.58 6.18
CA SER A 35 8.72 -34.62 7.28
C SER A 35 8.57 -33.27 8.00
N ASN A 36 9.30 -32.25 7.58
CA ASN A 36 9.23 -30.88 8.08
C ASN A 36 9.91 -29.93 7.11
N GLY A 37 9.74 -28.63 7.31
CA GLY A 37 10.30 -27.61 6.44
C GLY A 37 11.84 -27.58 6.39
N GLN A 38 12.51 -27.89 7.51
CA GLN A 38 13.98 -27.91 7.56
C GLN A 38 14.55 -29.03 6.68
N GLU A 39 14.02 -30.23 6.81
CA GLU A 39 14.38 -31.38 5.96
C GLU A 39 14.04 -31.10 4.49
N ALA A 40 12.92 -30.42 4.25
CA ALA A 40 12.51 -30.03 2.91
C ALA A 40 13.50 -29.08 2.24
N LEU A 41 14.06 -28.09 2.95
CA LEU A 41 15.09 -27.20 2.44
C LEU A 41 16.37 -27.96 2.04
N GLU A 42 16.83 -28.89 2.88
CA GLU A 42 17.99 -29.73 2.59
C GLU A 42 17.78 -30.59 1.33
N MET A 43 16.58 -31.19 1.23
CA MET A 43 16.21 -31.98 0.04
C MET A 43 16.05 -31.10 -1.20
N ALA A 44 15.52 -29.88 -1.05
CA ALA A 44 15.36 -28.95 -2.16
C ALA A 44 16.72 -28.44 -2.70
N GLU A 45 17.71 -28.19 -1.84
CA GLU A 45 19.06 -27.87 -2.27
C GLU A 45 19.71 -29.02 -3.05
N LYS A 46 19.48 -30.25 -2.60
CA LYS A 46 20.07 -31.45 -3.20
C LYS A 46 19.43 -31.87 -4.52
N TYR A 47 18.09 -31.88 -4.57
CA TYR A 47 17.33 -32.43 -5.70
C TYR A 47 16.79 -31.36 -6.66
N ARG A 48 16.79 -30.08 -6.25
CA ARG A 48 16.28 -28.92 -7.01
C ARG A 48 14.90 -29.21 -7.61
N PRO A 49 13.87 -29.44 -6.79
CA PRO A 49 12.55 -29.75 -7.27
C PRO A 49 11.95 -28.57 -8.05
N ASP A 50 11.18 -28.89 -9.11
CA ASP A 50 10.39 -27.89 -9.83
C ASP A 50 9.09 -27.55 -9.06
N LEU A 51 8.60 -28.49 -8.23
CA LEU A 51 7.39 -28.35 -7.43
C LEU A 51 7.61 -28.92 -6.02
N ILE A 52 7.19 -28.18 -5.01
CA ILE A 52 7.11 -28.63 -3.63
C ILE A 52 5.63 -28.70 -3.23
N ILE A 53 5.15 -29.89 -2.84
CA ILE A 53 3.83 -30.09 -2.27
C ILE A 53 4.01 -30.16 -0.77
N CYS A 54 3.50 -29.19 -0.01
CA CYS A 54 3.75 -29.12 1.42
C CYS A 54 2.48 -28.93 2.26
N ASP A 55 2.47 -29.56 3.44
CA ASP A 55 1.55 -29.18 4.51
C ASP A 55 1.97 -27.84 5.13
N LEU A 56 1.01 -27.13 5.70
CA LEU A 56 1.24 -25.89 6.42
C LEU A 56 1.66 -26.10 7.87
N LYS A 57 1.07 -27.08 8.56
CA LYS A 57 1.35 -27.33 9.97
C LYS A 57 2.27 -28.53 10.12
N MET A 58 3.53 -28.26 10.35
CA MET A 58 4.56 -29.29 10.58
C MET A 58 5.45 -28.89 11.75
N PRO A 59 6.03 -29.87 12.47
CA PRO A 59 6.97 -29.59 13.54
C PRO A 59 8.31 -29.04 12.99
N VAL A 60 9.11 -28.40 13.83
CA VAL A 60 10.46 -27.86 13.57
C VAL A 60 10.43 -26.61 12.70
N MET A 61 9.91 -26.70 11.49
CA MET A 61 9.70 -25.59 10.54
C MET A 61 8.39 -25.86 9.80
N ASP A 62 7.45 -24.93 9.90
CA ASP A 62 6.16 -25.03 9.25
C ASP A 62 6.19 -24.71 7.76
N GLY A 63 5.09 -24.94 7.04
CA GLY A 63 5.01 -24.69 5.59
C GLY A 63 5.13 -23.23 5.21
N ILE A 64 4.67 -22.32 6.07
CA ILE A 64 4.78 -20.87 5.86
C ILE A 64 6.25 -20.43 5.91
N GLU A 65 6.96 -20.88 6.93
CA GLU A 65 8.38 -20.59 7.11
C GLU A 65 9.24 -21.23 6.00
N LEU A 66 8.86 -22.45 5.56
CA LEU A 66 9.48 -23.10 4.40
C LEU A 66 9.33 -22.25 3.12
N ILE A 67 8.11 -21.80 2.80
CA ILE A 67 7.85 -20.98 1.60
C ILE A 67 8.64 -19.67 1.68
N ARG A 68 8.62 -18.99 2.83
CA ARG A 68 9.36 -17.74 3.05
C ARG A 68 10.86 -17.95 2.84
N THR A 69 11.44 -18.94 3.50
CA THR A 69 12.89 -19.23 3.43
C THR A 69 13.32 -19.63 2.00
N ALA A 70 12.51 -20.41 1.29
CA ALA A 70 12.78 -20.76 -0.10
C ALA A 70 12.79 -19.53 -1.02
N LYS A 71 11.84 -18.60 -0.81
CA LYS A 71 11.80 -17.32 -1.57
C LYS A 71 12.99 -16.42 -1.24
N ASP A 72 13.35 -16.26 0.03
CA ASP A 72 14.53 -15.49 0.46
C ASP A 72 15.82 -16.02 -0.13
N ARG A 73 15.94 -17.36 -0.26
CA ARG A 73 17.06 -18.05 -0.93
C ARG A 73 16.95 -18.03 -2.46
N LYS A 74 15.89 -17.41 -3.02
CA LYS A 74 15.64 -17.35 -4.48
C LYS A 74 15.60 -18.74 -5.13
N MET A 75 15.04 -19.73 -4.46
CA MET A 75 14.85 -21.06 -5.02
C MET A 75 13.79 -21.01 -6.11
N ASP A 76 14.12 -21.51 -7.30
CA ASP A 76 13.20 -21.54 -8.45
C ASP A 76 12.33 -22.80 -8.41
N CYS A 77 11.31 -22.79 -7.56
CA CYS A 77 10.33 -23.88 -7.44
C CYS A 77 8.93 -23.31 -7.19
N GLU A 78 7.91 -24.03 -7.66
CA GLU A 78 6.52 -23.76 -7.37
C GLU A 78 6.09 -24.45 -6.08
N PHE A 79 5.09 -23.89 -5.37
CA PHE A 79 4.53 -24.47 -4.16
C PHE A 79 3.06 -24.81 -4.35
N LEU A 80 2.66 -26.06 -4.06
CA LEU A 80 1.28 -26.48 -3.91
C LEU A 80 1.04 -26.82 -2.44
N VAL A 81 0.14 -26.10 -1.79
CA VAL A 81 -0.14 -26.26 -0.37
C VAL A 81 -1.24 -27.29 -0.16
N ILE A 82 -1.08 -28.17 0.83
CA ILE A 82 -2.13 -29.08 1.29
C ILE A 82 -2.42 -28.74 2.74
N SER A 83 -3.69 -28.48 3.12
CA SER A 83 -4.02 -28.08 4.47
C SER A 83 -5.37 -28.63 4.94
N ASN A 84 -5.59 -28.63 6.25
CA ASN A 84 -6.90 -28.92 6.85
C ASN A 84 -7.83 -27.69 6.81
N TYR A 85 -9.15 -27.91 6.89
CA TYR A 85 -10.19 -26.87 6.80
C TYR A 85 -10.05 -25.75 7.85
N GLU A 86 -9.47 -26.05 9.00
CA GLU A 86 -9.27 -25.10 10.11
C GLU A 86 -8.10 -24.12 9.88
N ASP A 87 -7.32 -24.32 8.82
CA ASP A 87 -6.08 -23.58 8.54
C ASP A 87 -6.26 -22.42 7.55
N PHE A 88 -7.49 -21.92 7.36
CA PHE A 88 -7.80 -20.90 6.34
C PHE A 88 -6.85 -19.67 6.37
N ASN A 89 -6.49 -19.19 7.58
CA ASN A 89 -5.54 -18.08 7.70
C ASN A 89 -4.11 -18.46 7.26
N TYR A 90 -3.70 -19.71 7.50
CA TYR A 90 -2.40 -20.22 7.06
C TYR A 90 -2.34 -20.41 5.54
N VAL A 91 -3.37 -21.02 4.95
CA VAL A 91 -3.51 -21.18 3.49
C VAL A 91 -3.39 -19.82 2.80
N ARG A 92 -4.11 -18.85 3.32
CA ARG A 92 -4.08 -17.48 2.81
C ARG A 92 -2.67 -16.88 2.89
N THR A 93 -1.97 -17.03 4.02
CA THR A 93 -0.60 -16.53 4.18
C THR A 93 0.34 -17.21 3.19
N ALA A 94 0.19 -18.51 2.94
CA ALA A 94 0.98 -19.24 1.94
C ALA A 94 0.78 -18.69 0.52
N LEU A 95 -0.46 -18.40 0.13
CA LEU A 95 -0.77 -17.80 -1.18
C LEU A 95 -0.18 -16.39 -1.31
N VAL A 96 -0.26 -15.57 -0.26
CA VAL A 96 0.37 -14.23 -0.21
C VAL A 96 1.90 -14.33 -0.36
N LEU A 97 2.52 -15.34 0.23
CA LEU A 97 3.95 -15.62 0.08
C LEU A 97 4.31 -16.21 -1.29
N GLY A 98 3.32 -16.50 -2.15
CA GLY A 98 3.53 -16.93 -3.53
C GLY A 98 3.46 -18.44 -3.73
N ALA A 99 2.68 -19.17 -2.92
CA ALA A 99 2.25 -20.52 -3.28
C ALA A 99 1.36 -20.46 -4.54
N SER A 100 1.49 -21.45 -5.40
CA SER A 100 0.81 -21.48 -6.69
C SER A 100 -0.67 -21.77 -6.56
N ASP A 101 -1.03 -22.68 -5.65
CA ASP A 101 -2.41 -23.06 -5.33
C ASP A 101 -2.45 -23.85 -4.01
N TYR A 102 -3.67 -24.24 -3.58
CA TYR A 102 -3.87 -25.08 -2.41
C TYR A 102 -4.92 -26.15 -2.62
N ILE A 103 -4.85 -27.21 -1.82
CA ILE A 103 -5.85 -28.31 -1.77
C ILE A 103 -6.19 -28.58 -0.31
N LEU A 104 -7.46 -28.80 -0.01
CA LEU A 104 -7.90 -29.25 1.32
C LEU A 104 -7.63 -30.76 1.50
N LYS A 105 -6.95 -31.16 2.60
CA LYS A 105 -6.66 -32.58 2.90
C LYS A 105 -7.92 -33.45 2.93
N VAL A 106 -9.04 -32.87 3.41
CA VAL A 106 -10.32 -33.61 3.54
C VAL A 106 -10.99 -33.89 2.19
N SER A 107 -10.78 -33.05 1.18
CA SER A 107 -11.38 -33.18 -0.14
C SER A 107 -10.42 -33.68 -1.21
N ILE A 108 -9.18 -34.00 -0.86
CA ILE A 108 -8.17 -34.38 -1.84
C ILE A 108 -8.63 -35.64 -2.62
N SER A 109 -8.84 -35.45 -3.91
CA SER A 109 -9.20 -36.51 -4.84
C SER A 109 -8.18 -36.62 -5.99
N PRO A 110 -8.07 -37.79 -6.66
CA PRO A 110 -7.20 -37.93 -7.81
C PRO A 110 -7.50 -36.88 -8.91
N GLU A 111 -8.78 -36.54 -9.11
CA GLU A 111 -9.23 -35.57 -10.11
C GLU A 111 -8.79 -34.16 -9.74
N GLU A 112 -8.96 -33.75 -8.48
CA GLU A 112 -8.58 -32.42 -7.99
C GLU A 112 -7.06 -32.23 -8.04
N LEU A 113 -6.30 -33.20 -7.54
CA LEU A 113 -4.83 -33.17 -7.59
C LEU A 113 -4.33 -33.16 -9.04
N THR A 114 -4.94 -33.95 -9.94
CA THR A 114 -4.60 -33.93 -11.38
C THR A 114 -4.84 -32.56 -11.99
N SER A 115 -5.98 -31.94 -11.72
CA SER A 115 -6.32 -30.60 -12.21
C SER A 115 -5.29 -29.56 -11.79
N GLN A 116 -4.89 -29.57 -10.52
CA GLN A 116 -3.88 -28.61 -10.00
C GLN A 116 -2.48 -28.88 -10.60
N LEU A 117 -2.09 -30.14 -10.71
CA LEU A 117 -0.82 -30.51 -11.35
C LEU A 117 -0.77 -30.10 -12.83
N GLN A 118 -1.87 -30.18 -13.56
CA GLN A 118 -1.94 -29.73 -14.95
C GLN A 118 -1.71 -28.21 -15.06
N LYS A 119 -2.37 -27.41 -14.23
CA LYS A 119 -2.15 -25.94 -14.18
C LYS A 119 -0.69 -25.60 -13.85
N ILE A 120 -0.11 -26.28 -12.83
CA ILE A 120 1.28 -26.06 -12.46
C ILE A 120 2.23 -26.47 -13.58
N ARG A 121 1.94 -27.57 -14.28
CA ARG A 121 2.74 -28.01 -15.45
C ARG A 121 2.72 -26.96 -16.56
N GLU A 122 1.54 -26.42 -16.91
CA GLU A 122 1.43 -25.35 -17.89
C GLU A 122 2.26 -24.12 -17.49
N LYS A 123 2.22 -23.75 -16.22
CA LYS A 123 3.03 -22.67 -15.66
C LYS A 123 4.52 -22.94 -15.78
N LEU A 124 4.98 -24.17 -15.45
CA LEU A 124 6.38 -24.60 -15.56
C LEU A 124 6.84 -24.68 -17.02
N GLU A 125 5.97 -25.15 -17.93
CA GLU A 125 6.24 -25.18 -19.38
C GLU A 125 6.38 -23.77 -19.95
N LEU A 126 5.50 -22.85 -19.53
CA LEU A 126 5.58 -21.44 -19.91
C LEU A 126 6.89 -20.81 -19.41
N LYS A 127 7.26 -21.05 -18.15
CA LYS A 127 8.54 -20.63 -17.61
C LYS A 127 9.74 -21.17 -18.42
N LYS A 128 9.74 -22.46 -18.74
CA LYS A 128 10.83 -23.07 -19.52
C LYS A 128 10.89 -22.56 -20.97
N LYS A 129 9.74 -22.36 -21.62
CA LYS A 129 9.69 -21.74 -22.95
C LYS A 129 10.21 -20.29 -22.91
N THR A 130 9.82 -19.54 -21.89
CA THR A 130 10.33 -18.19 -21.67
C THR A 130 11.85 -18.21 -21.40
N GLN A 131 12.37 -19.14 -20.62
CA GLN A 131 13.80 -19.27 -20.34
C GLN A 131 14.62 -19.74 -21.56
N GLN A 132 14.08 -20.59 -22.43
CA GLN A 132 14.75 -21.08 -23.64
C GLN A 132 14.74 -20.07 -24.79
N GLN A 133 13.72 -19.22 -24.89
CA GLN A 133 13.67 -18.08 -25.81
C GLN A 133 14.51 -16.88 -25.30
N THR A 134 14.86 -16.88 -24.01
CA THR A 134 15.43 -15.73 -23.25
C THR A 134 16.92 -15.53 -23.42
N GLN A 135 17.66 -16.31 -24.21
CA GLN A 135 19.11 -16.12 -24.29
C GLN A 135 19.61 -15.22 -25.44
N ALA A 136 18.80 -14.82 -26.40
CA ALA A 136 19.23 -13.90 -27.46
C ALA A 136 18.25 -12.72 -27.72
N ASP A 137 16.92 -12.92 -27.69
CA ASP A 137 15.95 -11.88 -28.11
C ASP A 137 15.28 -11.14 -26.93
N THR A 138 15.33 -11.67 -25.72
CA THR A 138 14.47 -11.25 -24.60
C THR A 138 14.99 -10.07 -23.79
N VAL A 139 16.27 -9.76 -23.83
CA VAL A 139 16.79 -8.55 -23.16
C VAL A 139 16.25 -7.31 -23.87
N GLU A 140 16.20 -7.36 -25.20
CA GLU A 140 15.70 -6.25 -26.01
C GLU A 140 14.18 -6.11 -25.94
N GLU A 141 13.42 -7.22 -26.04
CA GLU A 141 11.96 -7.22 -25.83
C GLU A 141 11.57 -6.85 -24.39
N SER A 142 12.29 -7.33 -23.38
CA SER A 142 12.07 -6.96 -21.98
C SER A 142 12.33 -5.47 -21.74
N LEU A 143 13.41 -4.93 -22.31
CA LEU A 143 13.74 -3.50 -22.26
C LEU A 143 12.69 -2.65 -22.99
N ILE A 144 12.22 -3.09 -24.16
CA ILE A 144 11.15 -2.43 -24.92
C ILE A 144 9.84 -2.47 -24.13
N HIS A 145 9.51 -3.60 -23.50
CA HIS A 145 8.31 -3.74 -22.67
C HIS A 145 8.37 -2.86 -21.42
N GLN A 146 9.53 -2.80 -20.75
CA GLN A 146 9.78 -1.91 -19.62
C GLN A 146 9.73 -0.44 -20.05
N GLY A 147 10.31 -0.10 -21.20
CA GLY A 147 10.27 1.25 -21.78
C GLY A 147 8.83 1.70 -22.09
N ARG A 148 8.04 0.83 -22.70
CA ARG A 148 6.61 1.08 -22.97
C ARG A 148 5.81 1.30 -21.69
N HIS A 149 6.04 0.48 -20.68
CA HIS A 149 5.37 0.61 -19.39
C HIS A 149 5.76 1.90 -18.67
N ALA A 150 7.04 2.28 -18.75
CA ALA A 150 7.54 3.54 -18.22
C ALA A 150 6.89 4.74 -18.92
N ALA A 151 6.77 4.71 -20.26
CA ALA A 151 6.14 5.78 -21.02
C ALA A 151 4.67 6.01 -20.62
N TRP A 152 3.89 4.94 -20.43
CA TRP A 152 2.52 5.04 -19.94
C TRP A 152 2.46 5.67 -18.54
N ARG A 153 3.35 5.25 -17.64
CA ARG A 153 3.42 5.79 -16.28
C ARG A 153 3.79 7.27 -16.29
N GLU A 154 4.83 7.66 -17.04
CA GLU A 154 5.26 9.04 -17.19
C GLU A 154 4.14 9.93 -17.77
N PHE A 155 3.41 9.44 -18.79
CA PHE A 155 2.30 10.16 -19.40
C PHE A 155 1.20 10.49 -18.37
N PHE A 156 0.80 9.56 -17.55
CA PHE A 156 -0.23 9.81 -16.54
C PHE A 156 0.28 10.62 -15.36
N THR A 157 1.54 10.46 -14.97
CA THR A 157 2.10 11.16 -13.81
C THR A 157 2.44 12.61 -14.10
N HIS A 158 3.00 12.89 -15.28
CA HIS A 158 3.51 14.22 -15.63
C HIS A 158 2.63 14.92 -16.65
N LYS A 159 1.99 16.03 -16.23
CA LYS A 159 1.11 16.85 -17.10
C LYS A 159 1.82 17.37 -18.37
N SER A 160 3.14 17.56 -18.31
CA SER A 160 3.95 18.06 -19.43
C SER A 160 4.47 16.99 -20.39
N TYR A 161 4.25 15.69 -20.09
CA TYR A 161 4.70 14.62 -20.97
C TYR A 161 3.92 14.62 -22.28
N PRO A 162 4.59 14.71 -23.46
CA PRO A 162 3.89 14.84 -24.74
C PRO A 162 3.16 13.54 -25.13
N LEU A 163 1.93 13.67 -25.60
CA LEU A 163 1.16 12.53 -26.13
C LEU A 163 1.86 11.90 -27.34
N SER A 164 2.54 12.71 -28.19
CA SER A 164 3.31 12.23 -29.33
C SER A 164 4.39 11.22 -28.94
N ASP A 165 5.06 11.47 -27.82
CA ASP A 165 6.15 10.60 -27.33
C ASP A 165 5.59 9.28 -26.81
N LEU A 166 4.47 9.32 -26.06
CA LEU A 166 3.76 8.11 -25.66
C LEU A 166 3.39 7.25 -26.86
N LEU A 167 2.73 7.83 -27.86
CA LEU A 167 2.27 7.12 -29.05
C LEU A 167 3.42 6.50 -29.84
N SER A 168 4.53 7.24 -30.00
CA SER A 168 5.72 6.77 -30.70
C SER A 168 6.41 5.62 -29.97
N ILE A 169 6.64 5.73 -28.66
CA ILE A 169 7.33 4.70 -27.84
C ILE A 169 6.49 3.45 -27.73
N THR A 170 5.16 3.61 -27.56
CA THR A 170 4.27 2.47 -27.36
C THR A 170 3.77 1.85 -28.65
N CYS A 171 4.02 2.46 -29.80
CA CYS A 171 3.47 2.09 -31.10
C CYS A 171 1.92 1.98 -31.05
N THR A 172 1.28 2.89 -30.32
CA THR A 172 -0.17 2.92 -30.15
C THR A 172 -0.78 3.89 -31.14
N ASP A 173 -1.78 3.44 -31.89
CA ASP A 173 -2.57 4.32 -32.75
C ASP A 173 -3.69 4.96 -31.91
N ALA A 174 -3.63 6.27 -31.70
CA ALA A 174 -4.62 7.01 -30.92
C ALA A 174 -6.04 6.88 -31.51
N SER A 175 -6.16 6.81 -32.86
CA SER A 175 -7.45 6.68 -33.55
C SER A 175 -8.13 5.32 -33.29
N SER A 176 -7.36 4.30 -32.95
CA SER A 176 -7.84 2.96 -32.67
C SER A 176 -8.39 2.78 -31.25
N LEU A 177 -8.17 3.74 -30.34
CA LEU A 177 -8.57 3.61 -28.93
C LEU A 177 -10.04 3.97 -28.68
N GLY A 178 -10.64 4.86 -29.49
CA GLY A 178 -12.02 5.30 -29.29
C GLY A 178 -12.26 5.95 -27.92
N SER A 179 -13.48 5.78 -27.40
CA SER A 179 -13.83 6.14 -26.03
C SER A 179 -13.20 5.15 -25.03
N LEU A 180 -12.76 5.66 -23.90
CA LEU A 180 -12.02 4.92 -22.89
C LEU A 180 -12.80 4.82 -21.58
N ALA A 181 -12.59 3.75 -20.87
CA ALA A 181 -12.96 3.58 -19.47
C ALA A 181 -11.71 3.41 -18.60
N LEU A 182 -11.70 4.05 -17.45
CA LEU A 182 -10.64 3.97 -16.46
C LEU A 182 -11.14 3.29 -15.18
N CYS A 183 -10.26 2.49 -14.59
CA CYS A 183 -10.46 1.95 -13.25
C CYS A 183 -9.14 2.04 -12.48
N GLU A 184 -9.13 2.76 -11.38
CA GLU A 184 -7.99 2.88 -10.48
C GLU A 184 -8.23 2.10 -9.20
N ILE A 185 -7.22 1.34 -8.79
CA ILE A 185 -7.23 0.49 -7.61
C ILE A 185 -6.13 0.99 -6.69
N SER A 186 -6.49 1.41 -5.49
CA SER A 186 -5.54 1.90 -4.50
C SER A 186 -5.66 1.13 -3.18
N PHE A 187 -4.51 0.76 -2.65
CA PHE A 187 -4.32 0.20 -1.31
C PHE A 187 -3.59 1.18 -0.39
N ASP A 188 -3.41 2.44 -0.80
CA ASP A 188 -2.62 3.43 -0.05
C ASP A 188 -3.17 3.66 1.37
N TRP A 189 -4.48 3.47 1.58
CA TRP A 189 -5.12 3.50 2.88
C TRP A 189 -4.61 2.41 3.83
N TYR A 190 -4.35 1.21 3.31
CA TYR A 190 -3.90 0.07 4.11
C TYR A 190 -2.42 0.13 4.45
N ASP A 191 -1.59 0.78 3.62
CA ASP A 191 -0.16 0.98 3.86
C ASP A 191 0.10 1.71 5.19
N GLN A 192 -0.90 2.42 5.68
CA GLN A 192 -0.82 3.21 6.92
C GLN A 192 -1.37 2.48 8.16
N GLN A 193 -2.23 1.48 7.97
CA GLN A 193 -2.90 0.79 9.08
C GLN A 193 -2.48 -0.67 9.27
N MET A 194 -1.87 -1.31 8.28
CA MET A 194 -1.58 -2.76 8.30
C MET A 194 -0.11 -3.08 8.08
N GLU A 195 0.33 -4.15 8.73
CA GLU A 195 1.71 -4.65 8.73
C GLU A 195 2.20 -5.18 7.38
N THR A 196 1.30 -5.51 6.44
CA THR A 196 1.68 -6.07 5.14
C THR A 196 0.70 -5.67 4.04
N LEU A 197 1.17 -4.86 3.10
CA LEU A 197 0.52 -4.73 1.79
C LEU A 197 0.51 -6.08 1.05
N PRO A 198 -0.51 -6.31 0.20
CA PRO A 198 -0.48 -7.45 -0.71
C PRO A 198 0.80 -7.42 -1.55
N SER A 199 1.40 -8.59 -1.77
CA SER A 199 2.56 -8.63 -2.66
C SER A 199 2.16 -8.13 -4.05
N THR A 200 3.06 -7.40 -4.72
CA THR A 200 2.84 -6.92 -6.10
C THR A 200 2.48 -8.08 -7.05
N GLU A 201 2.99 -9.27 -6.77
CA GLU A 201 2.70 -10.48 -7.54
C GLU A 201 1.25 -10.93 -7.37
N LEU A 202 0.70 -10.85 -6.16
CA LEU A 202 -0.71 -11.19 -5.90
C LEU A 202 -1.65 -10.19 -6.58
N ILE A 203 -1.35 -8.89 -6.52
CA ILE A 203 -2.12 -7.87 -7.23
C ILE A 203 -2.08 -8.15 -8.74
N ARG A 204 -0.91 -8.43 -9.29
CA ARG A 204 -0.75 -8.74 -10.72
C ARG A 204 -1.51 -9.98 -11.14
N SER A 205 -1.43 -11.07 -10.39
CA SER A 205 -2.13 -12.32 -10.71
C SER A 205 -3.65 -12.16 -10.62
N THR A 206 -4.14 -11.47 -9.60
CA THR A 206 -5.58 -11.16 -9.44
C THR A 206 -6.10 -10.32 -10.61
N LEU A 207 -5.37 -9.25 -10.99
CA LEU A 207 -5.75 -8.42 -12.12
C LEU A 207 -5.64 -9.17 -13.45
N LYS A 208 -4.64 -10.04 -13.63
CA LYS A 208 -4.52 -10.87 -14.81
C LYS A 208 -5.74 -11.78 -14.97
N ASN A 209 -6.18 -12.42 -13.89
CA ASN A 209 -7.38 -13.27 -13.91
C ASN A 209 -8.66 -12.47 -14.21
N ALA A 210 -8.82 -11.29 -13.57
CA ALA A 210 -9.98 -10.43 -13.79
C ALA A 210 -10.09 -9.94 -15.25
N LEU A 211 -8.94 -9.73 -15.89
CA LEU A 211 -8.81 -9.09 -17.20
C LEU A 211 -8.44 -10.06 -18.33
N GLU A 212 -8.48 -11.36 -18.11
CA GLU A 212 -7.99 -12.37 -19.05
C GLU A 212 -8.59 -12.22 -20.47
N HIS A 213 -9.86 -11.86 -20.56
CA HIS A 213 -10.59 -11.74 -21.81
C HIS A 213 -10.40 -10.40 -22.55
N PHE A 214 -9.74 -9.41 -21.92
CA PHE A 214 -9.55 -8.10 -22.52
C PHE A 214 -8.14 -7.98 -23.14
N ASN A 215 -8.05 -7.92 -24.47
CA ASN A 215 -6.77 -7.92 -25.19
C ASN A 215 -6.15 -6.52 -25.34
N ARG A 216 -6.99 -5.47 -25.44
CA ARG A 216 -6.56 -4.07 -25.68
C ARG A 216 -6.38 -3.27 -24.39
N ARG A 217 -6.50 -3.91 -23.23
CA ARG A 217 -6.30 -3.26 -21.93
C ARG A 217 -4.87 -2.76 -21.71
N ARG A 218 -4.74 -1.73 -20.91
CA ARG A 218 -3.46 -1.29 -20.35
C ARG A 218 -3.54 -1.31 -18.83
N ILE A 219 -2.63 -2.01 -18.19
CA ILE A 219 -2.49 -2.07 -16.74
C ILE A 219 -1.20 -1.34 -16.40
N ILE A 220 -1.32 -0.25 -15.65
CA ILE A 220 -0.22 0.65 -15.32
C ILE A 220 -0.02 0.61 -13.82
N PHE A 221 1.10 0.04 -13.38
CA PHE A 221 1.49 0.00 -11.97
C PHE A 221 2.30 1.25 -11.65
N PHE A 222 1.78 2.10 -10.78
CA PHE A 222 2.49 3.29 -10.29
C PHE A 222 3.36 2.95 -9.09
N SER A 223 2.86 2.10 -8.20
CA SER A 223 3.55 1.60 -7.00
C SER A 223 3.08 0.17 -6.69
N SER A 224 3.53 -0.37 -5.56
CA SER A 224 3.00 -1.62 -5.02
C SER A 224 1.53 -1.52 -4.57
N SER A 225 1.05 -0.30 -4.31
CA SER A 225 -0.28 -0.05 -3.75
C SER A 225 -1.25 0.60 -4.74
N ASN A 226 -0.78 1.09 -5.90
CA ASN A 226 -1.61 1.85 -6.83
C ASN A 226 -1.49 1.36 -8.27
N THR A 227 -2.64 1.07 -8.90
CA THR A 227 -2.72 0.52 -10.26
C THR A 227 -3.86 1.17 -11.03
N LEU A 228 -3.57 1.64 -12.25
CA LEU A 228 -4.56 2.14 -13.20
C LEU A 228 -4.79 1.13 -14.33
N ILE A 229 -6.05 0.88 -14.64
CA ILE A 229 -6.50 0.08 -15.77
C ILE A 229 -7.15 1.03 -16.77
N VAL A 230 -6.70 0.96 -18.03
CA VAL A 230 -7.26 1.72 -19.15
C VAL A 230 -7.78 0.72 -20.17
N ILE A 231 -9.05 0.78 -20.50
CA ILE A 231 -9.72 -0.13 -21.44
C ILE A 231 -10.55 0.68 -22.45
N PRO A 232 -10.46 0.39 -23.78
CA PRO A 232 -11.40 0.93 -24.74
C PRO A 232 -12.82 0.43 -24.47
N GLU A 233 -13.81 1.32 -24.51
CA GLU A 233 -15.22 0.93 -24.27
C GLU A 233 -15.76 -0.06 -25.28
N GLU A 234 -15.28 0.00 -26.52
CA GLU A 234 -15.63 -1.00 -27.54
C GLU A 234 -15.31 -2.42 -27.07
N GLU A 235 -14.21 -2.60 -26.34
CA GLU A 235 -13.80 -3.91 -25.85
C GLU A 235 -14.66 -4.35 -24.66
N LEU A 236 -15.05 -3.44 -23.77
CA LEU A 236 -16.01 -3.72 -22.71
C LEU A 236 -17.35 -4.17 -23.30
N ASN A 237 -17.87 -3.43 -24.28
CA ASN A 237 -19.12 -3.72 -24.96
C ASN A 237 -19.08 -5.06 -25.72
N ALA A 238 -17.96 -5.37 -26.39
CA ALA A 238 -17.78 -6.64 -27.10
C ALA A 238 -17.87 -7.86 -26.16
N HIS A 239 -17.50 -7.69 -24.90
CA HIS A 239 -17.62 -8.71 -23.86
C HIS A 239 -18.90 -8.58 -23.00
N GLN A 240 -19.87 -7.77 -23.44
CA GLN A 240 -21.13 -7.51 -22.72
C GLN A 240 -20.89 -7.08 -21.25
N ASN A 241 -19.85 -6.30 -21.00
CA ASN A 241 -19.43 -5.85 -19.68
C ASN A 241 -19.44 -4.32 -19.62
N THR A 242 -19.49 -3.79 -18.39
CA THR A 242 -19.33 -2.38 -18.08
C THR A 242 -18.11 -2.19 -17.19
N ILE A 243 -17.58 -0.97 -17.15
CA ILE A 243 -16.46 -0.69 -16.22
C ILE A 243 -16.90 -0.91 -14.77
N ALA A 244 -18.14 -0.57 -14.42
CA ALA A 244 -18.72 -0.83 -13.10
C ALA A 244 -18.76 -2.34 -12.77
N GLY A 245 -19.19 -3.16 -13.72
CA GLY A 245 -19.22 -4.62 -13.55
C GLY A 245 -17.81 -5.22 -13.41
N LEU A 246 -16.86 -4.72 -14.20
CA LEU A 246 -15.46 -5.11 -14.09
C LEU A 246 -14.85 -4.71 -12.74
N ALA A 247 -15.08 -3.47 -12.30
CA ALA A 247 -14.60 -2.96 -11.03
C ALA A 247 -15.19 -3.74 -9.84
N ALA A 248 -16.49 -4.08 -9.87
CA ALA A 248 -17.13 -4.93 -8.87
C ALA A 248 -16.53 -6.35 -8.83
N ARG A 249 -16.25 -6.94 -10.00
CA ARG A 249 -15.57 -8.24 -10.08
C ARG A 249 -14.16 -8.19 -9.49
N ILE A 250 -13.40 -7.14 -9.78
CA ILE A 250 -12.06 -6.92 -9.22
C ILE A 250 -12.14 -6.79 -7.69
N GLU A 251 -13.07 -5.99 -7.16
CA GLU A 251 -13.30 -5.85 -5.73
C GLU A 251 -13.62 -7.21 -5.08
N GLN A 252 -14.53 -7.97 -5.68
CA GLN A 252 -14.91 -9.28 -5.17
C GLN A 252 -13.74 -10.27 -5.15
N LEU A 253 -12.87 -10.26 -6.18
CA LEU A 253 -11.67 -11.08 -6.22
C LEU A 253 -10.68 -10.66 -5.13
N PHE A 254 -10.47 -9.36 -4.91
CA PHE A 254 -9.60 -8.90 -3.83
C PHE A 254 -10.17 -9.27 -2.45
N ARG A 255 -11.48 -9.12 -2.22
CA ARG A 255 -12.12 -9.56 -0.97
C ARG A 255 -12.01 -11.07 -0.75
N TYR A 256 -12.02 -11.85 -1.82
CA TYR A 256 -11.87 -13.31 -1.74
C TYR A 256 -10.46 -13.73 -1.36
N TYR A 257 -9.44 -13.12 -1.98
CA TYR A 257 -8.03 -13.47 -1.72
C TYR A 257 -7.42 -12.69 -0.54
N MET A 258 -8.03 -11.59 -0.13
CA MET A 258 -7.54 -10.69 0.91
C MET A 258 -8.70 -10.17 1.76
N PRO A 259 -8.56 -10.02 3.10
CA PRO A 259 -9.60 -9.39 3.94
C PRO A 259 -9.62 -7.86 3.77
N LEU A 260 -9.14 -7.36 2.67
CA LEU A 260 -8.96 -5.95 2.38
C LEU A 260 -9.84 -5.56 1.20
N SER A 261 -10.57 -4.45 1.34
CA SER A 261 -11.30 -3.84 0.23
C SER A 261 -10.48 -2.65 -0.27
N PRO A 262 -9.82 -2.73 -1.44
CA PRO A 262 -9.14 -1.57 -2.00
C PRO A 262 -10.14 -0.45 -2.28
N ALA A 263 -9.67 0.80 -2.28
CA ALA A 263 -10.42 1.87 -2.90
C ALA A 263 -10.38 1.67 -4.42
N ILE A 264 -11.54 1.57 -5.05
CA ILE A 264 -11.67 1.39 -6.48
C ILE A 264 -12.49 2.54 -7.05
N LEU A 265 -11.84 3.40 -7.83
CA LEU A 265 -12.48 4.46 -8.58
C LEU A 265 -12.61 4.04 -10.04
N TYR A 266 -13.78 4.24 -10.64
CA TYR A 266 -13.96 3.97 -12.07
C TYR A 266 -14.78 5.06 -12.75
N GLN A 267 -14.57 5.21 -14.05
CA GLN A 267 -15.32 6.10 -14.92
C GLN A 267 -15.24 5.63 -16.37
N ASP A 268 -16.32 5.76 -17.10
CA ASP A 268 -16.42 5.59 -18.55
C ASP A 268 -16.67 6.94 -19.26
N GLY A 269 -16.97 6.90 -20.54
CA GLY A 269 -17.28 8.09 -21.33
C GLY A 269 -16.08 9.02 -21.59
N ILE A 270 -14.85 8.53 -21.50
CA ILE A 270 -13.64 9.33 -21.64
C ILE A 270 -13.23 9.39 -23.11
N ALA A 271 -13.34 10.57 -23.73
CA ALA A 271 -13.24 10.70 -25.18
C ALA A 271 -11.84 10.40 -25.76
N ASN A 272 -10.77 10.60 -25.01
CA ASN A 272 -9.39 10.42 -25.49
C ASN A 272 -8.37 10.32 -24.35
N LEU A 273 -7.10 10.06 -24.71
CA LEU A 273 -6.00 9.87 -23.74
C LEU A 273 -5.69 11.14 -22.91
N GLU A 274 -5.85 12.34 -23.49
CA GLU A 274 -5.63 13.58 -22.75
C GLU A 274 -6.70 13.80 -21.67
N GLU A 275 -7.94 13.44 -21.98
CA GLU A 275 -9.01 13.44 -21.00
C GLU A 275 -8.81 12.34 -19.96
N ALA A 276 -8.35 11.15 -20.38
CA ALA A 276 -7.98 10.07 -19.48
C ALA A 276 -6.91 10.50 -18.47
N ARG A 277 -5.90 11.26 -18.90
CA ARG A 277 -4.87 11.85 -18.02
C ARG A 277 -5.47 12.83 -17.01
N LYS A 278 -6.38 13.70 -17.44
CA LYS A 278 -7.09 14.62 -16.54
C LYS A 278 -7.95 13.85 -15.53
N THR A 279 -8.67 12.83 -15.98
CA THR A 279 -9.47 11.95 -15.12
C THR A 279 -8.60 11.22 -14.10
N TYR A 280 -7.43 10.72 -14.49
CA TYR A 280 -6.47 10.11 -13.56
C TYR A 280 -6.03 11.10 -12.47
N HIS A 281 -5.67 12.34 -12.82
CA HIS A 281 -5.32 13.35 -11.81
C HIS A 281 -6.48 13.66 -10.88
N ARG A 282 -7.72 13.68 -11.39
CA ARG A 282 -8.92 13.83 -10.56
C ARG A 282 -9.11 12.62 -9.63
N PHE A 283 -8.82 11.40 -10.09
CA PHE A 283 -8.85 10.22 -9.24
C PHE A 283 -7.86 10.34 -8.08
N GLN A 284 -6.67 10.90 -8.31
CA GLN A 284 -5.70 11.13 -7.22
C GLN A 284 -6.27 12.07 -6.15
N ASP A 285 -6.93 13.15 -6.57
CA ASP A 285 -7.58 14.09 -5.66
C ASP A 285 -8.77 13.43 -4.93
N LEU A 286 -9.57 12.60 -5.62
CA LEU A 286 -10.66 11.84 -5.01
C LEU A 286 -10.14 10.79 -4.01
N LEU A 287 -9.04 10.09 -4.31
CA LEU A 287 -8.46 9.11 -3.38
C LEU A 287 -8.03 9.75 -2.04
N GLU A 288 -7.67 11.04 -2.01
CA GLU A 288 -7.42 11.75 -0.77
C GLU A 288 -8.66 11.75 0.15
N LEU A 289 -9.89 11.76 -0.41
CA LEU A 289 -11.13 11.75 0.39
C LEU A 289 -11.35 10.47 1.20
N ASN A 290 -10.55 9.43 0.98
CA ASN A 290 -10.53 8.25 1.84
C ASN A 290 -10.20 8.59 3.32
N PHE A 291 -9.59 9.74 3.53
CA PHE A 291 -9.44 10.38 4.84
C PHE A 291 -10.75 10.49 5.63
N TYR A 292 -11.90 10.61 4.95
CA TYR A 292 -13.24 10.66 5.54
C TYR A 292 -13.95 9.30 5.57
N HIS A 293 -13.23 8.20 5.34
CA HIS A 293 -13.79 6.83 5.22
C HIS A 293 -14.86 6.65 4.14
N MET A 294 -14.72 7.34 3.01
CA MET A 294 -15.77 7.41 1.98
C MET A 294 -15.73 6.29 0.94
N PHE A 295 -14.65 5.45 0.85
CA PHE A 295 -14.48 4.61 -0.33
C PHE A 295 -14.37 3.10 -0.10
N GLY A 296 -15.12 2.38 -0.90
CA GLY A 296 -14.93 1.08 -1.50
C GLY A 296 -14.98 1.24 -3.02
N LEU A 297 -15.95 0.58 -3.67
CA LEU A 297 -16.21 0.70 -5.10
C LEU A 297 -17.02 1.97 -5.38
N THR A 298 -16.46 2.90 -6.14
CA THR A 298 -17.06 4.23 -6.33
C THR A 298 -17.02 4.65 -7.80
N ASP A 299 -18.19 5.05 -8.32
CA ASP A 299 -18.28 5.76 -9.60
C ASP A 299 -17.77 7.19 -9.41
N ALA A 300 -16.71 7.53 -10.12
CA ALA A 300 -16.11 8.85 -10.05
C ALA A 300 -16.83 9.89 -10.93
N ALA A 301 -17.79 9.48 -11.77
CA ALA A 301 -18.54 10.39 -12.60
C ALA A 301 -19.40 11.34 -11.72
N GLY A 302 -19.20 12.63 -11.87
CA GLY A 302 -19.95 13.64 -11.10
C GLY A 302 -19.47 13.85 -9.66
N LEU A 303 -18.43 13.16 -9.21
CA LEU A 303 -17.78 13.47 -7.95
C LEU A 303 -16.70 14.52 -8.17
N ASP A 304 -16.78 15.60 -7.41
CA ASP A 304 -15.79 16.66 -7.40
C ASP A 304 -15.25 16.88 -5.99
N THR A 305 -13.99 17.29 -5.95
CA THR A 305 -13.34 17.77 -4.73
C THR A 305 -13.38 19.29 -4.69
N THR A 306 -13.36 19.87 -3.51
CA THR A 306 -13.19 21.32 -3.35
C THR A 306 -11.96 21.63 -2.50
N SER A 307 -11.30 22.71 -2.83
CA SER A 307 -10.21 23.27 -2.02
C SER A 307 -10.71 24.38 -1.07
N THR A 308 -11.99 24.75 -1.16
CA THR A 308 -12.56 25.83 -0.37
C THR A 308 -13.11 25.30 0.95
N ILE A 309 -12.51 25.69 2.05
CA ILE A 309 -12.96 25.33 3.39
C ILE A 309 -14.24 26.12 3.71
N PRO A 310 -15.33 25.44 4.12
CA PRO A 310 -16.61 26.10 4.45
C PRO A 310 -16.56 26.69 5.86
N ALA A 311 -15.60 27.56 6.13
CA ALA A 311 -15.38 28.19 7.43
C ALA A 311 -14.87 29.62 7.28
N ILE A 312 -14.88 30.38 8.36
CA ILE A 312 -14.17 31.67 8.48
C ILE A 312 -12.67 31.46 8.31
N SER A 313 -11.92 32.52 8.13
CA SER A 313 -10.46 32.39 8.04
C SER A 313 -9.91 31.84 9.35
N TYR A 314 -8.79 31.10 9.29
CA TYR A 314 -8.15 30.56 10.50
C TYR A 314 -7.73 31.65 11.49
N LYS A 315 -7.46 32.89 11.02
CA LYS A 315 -7.15 34.05 11.85
C LYS A 315 -8.39 34.54 12.61
N ASP A 316 -9.51 34.65 11.92
CA ASP A 316 -10.78 35.08 12.54
C ASP A 316 -11.26 34.03 13.55
N LEU A 317 -11.11 32.73 13.23
CA LEU A 317 -11.40 31.64 14.17
C LEU A 317 -10.54 31.75 15.44
N ALA A 318 -9.23 31.99 15.30
CA ALA A 318 -8.35 32.16 16.45
C ALA A 318 -8.72 33.38 17.28
N ALA A 319 -9.02 34.52 16.64
CA ALA A 319 -9.45 35.73 17.31
C ALA A 319 -10.78 35.55 18.06
N ASP A 320 -11.76 34.91 17.45
CA ASP A 320 -13.08 34.62 18.07
C ASP A 320 -12.92 33.76 19.33
N ILE A 321 -12.09 32.70 19.26
CA ILE A 321 -11.84 31.82 20.40
C ILE A 321 -11.10 32.55 21.53
N LEU A 322 -10.08 33.35 21.20
CA LEU A 322 -9.31 34.08 22.18
C LEU A 322 -10.06 35.24 22.86
N ALA A 323 -11.16 35.71 22.24
CA ALA A 323 -12.05 36.70 22.82
C ALA A 323 -12.99 36.13 23.91
N LEU A 324 -13.09 34.80 24.03
CA LEU A 324 -13.93 34.13 25.02
C LEU A 324 -13.27 34.09 26.42
N PRO A 325 -14.08 33.92 27.48
CA PRO A 325 -13.54 33.66 28.84
C PRO A 325 -12.70 32.37 28.84
N LYS A 326 -11.57 32.39 29.54
CA LYS A 326 -10.61 31.26 29.61
C LYS A 326 -11.24 29.92 29.94
N GLU A 327 -12.30 29.93 30.76
CA GLU A 327 -13.03 28.72 31.22
C GLU A 327 -13.82 28.04 30.11
N THR A 328 -14.19 28.76 29.05
CA THR A 328 -15.03 28.25 27.93
C THR A 328 -14.28 28.16 26.61
N CYS A 329 -13.02 28.67 26.55
CA CYS A 329 -12.24 28.68 25.32
C CYS A 329 -12.03 27.29 24.73
N LEU A 330 -11.64 26.31 25.55
CA LEU A 330 -11.35 24.96 25.08
C LEU A 330 -12.60 24.27 24.51
N ASP A 331 -13.71 24.27 25.26
CA ASP A 331 -14.93 23.60 24.85
C ASP A 331 -15.48 24.21 23.55
N ASN A 332 -15.47 25.55 23.44
CA ASN A 332 -15.87 26.24 22.22
C ASN A 332 -14.94 25.96 21.03
N ALA A 333 -13.63 25.92 21.27
CA ALA A 333 -12.65 25.57 20.23
C ALA A 333 -12.89 24.15 19.69
N LEU A 334 -13.14 23.17 20.56
CA LEU A 334 -13.44 21.80 20.19
C LEU A 334 -14.75 21.67 19.38
N GLU A 335 -15.80 22.38 19.81
CA GLU A 335 -17.08 22.43 19.10
C GLU A 335 -16.90 23.00 17.68
N ARG A 336 -16.20 24.14 17.55
CA ARG A 336 -15.92 24.76 16.25
C ARG A 336 -15.09 23.88 15.33
N VAL A 337 -14.05 23.22 15.88
CA VAL A 337 -13.23 22.26 15.10
C VAL A 337 -14.10 21.14 14.57
N SER A 338 -14.97 20.56 15.41
CA SER A 338 -15.88 19.48 15.00
C SER A 338 -16.86 19.94 13.91
N GLU A 339 -17.46 21.12 14.04
CA GLU A 339 -18.34 21.71 13.02
C GLU A 339 -17.63 21.87 11.67
N ILE A 340 -16.40 22.41 11.69
CA ILE A 340 -15.60 22.63 10.47
C ILE A 340 -15.23 21.29 9.82
N LEU A 341 -14.78 20.30 10.59
CA LEU A 341 -14.43 18.98 10.08
C LEU A 341 -15.63 18.30 9.43
N ASN A 342 -16.80 18.33 10.08
CA ASN A 342 -18.03 17.77 9.54
C ASN A 342 -18.48 18.49 8.25
N ALA A 343 -18.40 19.81 8.21
CA ALA A 343 -18.73 20.59 7.01
C ALA A 343 -17.74 20.32 5.86
N CYS A 344 -16.45 20.09 6.16
CA CYS A 344 -15.44 19.73 5.17
C CYS A 344 -15.70 18.34 4.58
N SER A 345 -16.05 17.36 5.41
CA SER A 345 -16.42 16.01 4.97
C SER A 345 -17.65 16.05 4.04
N GLN A 346 -18.70 16.76 4.43
CA GLN A 346 -19.93 16.88 3.62
C GLN A 346 -19.73 17.55 2.27
N LYS A 347 -18.73 18.41 2.14
CA LYS A 347 -18.42 19.16 0.91
C LYS A 347 -17.24 18.60 0.13
N ASN A 348 -16.75 17.42 0.48
CA ASN A 348 -15.59 16.78 -0.16
C ASN A 348 -14.38 17.73 -0.25
N VAL A 349 -14.07 18.44 0.84
CA VAL A 349 -12.88 19.29 0.90
C VAL A 349 -11.64 18.42 0.93
N LEU A 350 -10.64 18.75 0.11
CA LEU A 350 -9.37 18.00 0.10
C LEU A 350 -8.73 17.97 1.50
N PRO A 351 -8.43 16.81 2.06
CA PRO A 351 -7.83 16.65 3.38
C PRO A 351 -6.55 17.45 3.58
N SER A 352 -5.71 17.53 2.55
CA SER A 352 -4.50 18.35 2.55
C SER A 352 -4.78 19.83 2.87
N ARG A 353 -5.92 20.36 2.41
CA ARG A 353 -6.35 21.74 2.72
C ARG A 353 -6.87 21.89 4.14
N VAL A 354 -7.61 20.89 4.61
CA VAL A 354 -8.14 20.88 5.98
C VAL A 354 -6.99 20.83 7.00
N ILE A 355 -6.05 19.95 6.78
CA ILE A 355 -4.84 19.83 7.60
C ILE A 355 -4.07 21.16 7.61
N GLN A 356 -3.82 21.75 6.43
CA GLN A 356 -3.12 23.03 6.33
C GLN A 356 -3.87 24.17 7.06
N TYR A 357 -5.19 24.20 6.98
CA TYR A 357 -6.01 25.18 7.69
C TYR A 357 -5.82 25.07 9.21
N PHE A 358 -5.91 23.87 9.75
CA PHE A 358 -5.76 23.67 11.20
C PHE A 358 -4.32 23.86 11.69
N VAL A 359 -3.32 23.53 10.90
CA VAL A 359 -1.92 23.87 11.23
C VAL A 359 -1.76 25.39 11.35
N ARG A 360 -2.24 26.16 10.38
CA ARG A 360 -2.20 27.64 10.44
C ARG A 360 -3.02 28.21 11.60
N PHE A 361 -4.15 27.60 11.91
CA PHE A 361 -4.97 27.97 13.07
C PHE A 361 -4.20 27.80 14.38
N LEU A 362 -3.50 26.67 14.56
CA LEU A 362 -2.70 26.43 15.76
C LEU A 362 -1.47 27.34 15.83
N ASP A 363 -0.82 27.62 14.70
CA ASP A 363 0.27 28.60 14.62
C ASP A 363 -0.19 30.00 15.05
N GLU A 364 -1.38 30.45 14.61
CA GLU A 364 -1.96 31.73 14.99
C GLU A 364 -2.32 31.77 16.48
N LEU A 365 -2.90 30.69 17.03
CA LEU A 365 -3.15 30.58 18.47
C LEU A 365 -1.84 30.67 19.28
N GLY A 366 -0.80 29.97 18.84
CA GLY A 366 0.52 29.99 19.47
C GLY A 366 1.16 31.38 19.51
N TYR A 367 0.97 32.17 18.44
CA TYR A 367 1.47 33.54 18.36
C TYR A 367 0.80 34.46 19.38
N HIS A 368 -0.51 34.29 19.61
CA HIS A 368 -1.28 35.17 20.52
C HIS A 368 -1.26 34.75 21.98
N ILE A 369 -0.97 33.49 22.29
CA ILE A 369 -0.88 33.01 23.67
C ILE A 369 0.53 33.24 24.19
N SER A 370 0.81 34.49 24.62
CA SER A 370 2.05 34.87 25.26
C SER A 370 2.14 34.21 26.65
N GLY A 371 3.05 33.25 26.83
CA GLY A 371 3.28 32.60 28.13
C GLY A 371 3.33 31.07 28.09
N VAL A 372 3.30 30.47 26.91
CA VAL A 372 3.57 29.04 26.74
C VAL A 372 5.02 28.75 27.10
N SER A 373 5.27 27.86 28.04
CA SER A 373 6.63 27.48 28.43
C SER A 373 7.39 26.86 27.28
N ILE A 374 8.73 26.87 27.29
CA ILE A 374 9.57 26.26 26.26
C ILE A 374 9.17 24.76 26.07
N ALA A 375 8.90 24.06 27.17
CA ALA A 375 8.45 22.65 27.12
C ALA A 375 7.09 22.49 26.46
N SER A 376 6.14 23.41 26.67
CA SER A 376 4.84 23.42 26.00
C SER A 376 4.97 23.77 24.51
N HIS A 377 5.97 24.59 24.14
CA HIS A 377 6.25 24.89 22.74
C HIS A 377 6.73 23.66 21.95
N ASP A 378 7.65 22.88 22.52
CA ASP A 378 8.13 21.64 21.91
C ASP A 378 6.98 20.62 21.73
N GLN A 379 6.08 20.52 22.70
CA GLN A 379 4.88 19.67 22.60
C GLN A 379 3.93 20.14 21.50
N ILE A 380 3.73 21.44 21.34
CA ILE A 380 2.88 21.99 20.28
C ILE A 380 3.48 21.70 18.90
N VAL A 381 4.81 21.86 18.74
CA VAL A 381 5.50 21.53 17.50
C VAL A 381 5.33 20.04 17.16
N GLU A 382 5.51 19.15 18.15
CA GLU A 382 5.28 17.71 17.96
C GLU A 382 3.82 17.41 17.59
N ARG A 383 2.84 18.09 18.20
CA ARG A 383 1.41 17.93 17.86
C ARG A 383 1.08 18.45 16.46
N ILE A 384 1.67 19.55 16.04
CA ILE A 384 1.52 20.06 14.67
C ILE A 384 2.06 19.04 13.66
N GLU A 385 3.16 18.36 13.95
CA GLU A 385 3.65 17.28 13.11
C GLU A 385 2.67 16.08 13.06
N CYS A 386 2.09 15.68 14.18
CA CYS A 386 1.06 14.65 14.21
C CYS A 386 -0.17 15.06 13.36
N ILE A 387 -0.62 16.31 13.48
CA ILE A 387 -1.73 16.86 12.68
C ILE A 387 -1.42 16.85 11.19
N ARG A 388 -0.21 17.23 10.79
CA ARG A 388 0.21 17.18 9.37
C ARG A 388 0.17 15.79 8.78
N ASN A 389 0.32 14.79 9.62
CA ASN A 389 0.44 13.39 9.24
C ASN A 389 -0.82 12.57 9.48
N ALA A 390 -1.88 13.20 9.98
CA ALA A 390 -3.14 12.54 10.21
C ALA A 390 -3.66 11.88 8.93
N VAL A 391 -4.00 10.60 9.02
CA VAL A 391 -4.44 9.79 7.89
C VAL A 391 -5.95 9.63 7.83
N SER A 392 -6.64 10.02 8.89
CA SER A 392 -8.09 10.02 8.98
C SER A 392 -8.62 11.25 9.70
N GLN A 393 -9.91 11.53 9.51
CA GLN A 393 -10.61 12.61 10.21
C GLN A 393 -10.59 12.42 11.73
N GLU A 394 -10.74 11.17 12.18
CA GLU A 394 -10.72 10.84 13.61
C GLU A 394 -9.35 11.11 14.22
N GLU A 395 -8.28 10.72 13.52
CA GLU A 395 -6.90 10.95 13.96
C GLU A 395 -6.59 12.46 13.99
N LEU A 396 -7.01 13.18 12.96
CA LEU A 396 -6.89 14.65 12.94
C LEU A 396 -7.65 15.29 14.11
N SER A 397 -8.90 14.87 14.35
CA SER A 397 -9.72 15.37 15.47
C SER A 397 -9.04 15.14 16.82
N LEU A 398 -8.51 13.93 17.03
CA LEU A 398 -7.80 13.58 18.27
C LEU A 398 -6.56 14.46 18.49
N HIS A 399 -5.75 14.66 17.45
CA HIS A 399 -4.55 15.50 17.57
C HIS A 399 -4.88 16.98 17.77
N LEU A 400 -5.95 17.47 17.15
CA LEU A 400 -6.44 18.82 17.38
C LEU A 400 -6.94 19.02 18.82
N GLU A 401 -7.68 18.07 19.37
CA GLU A 401 -8.13 18.07 20.76
C GLU A 401 -6.93 18.13 21.73
N GLN A 402 -5.93 17.28 21.50
CA GLN A 402 -4.72 17.25 22.33
C GLN A 402 -3.92 18.56 22.23
N ALA A 403 -3.78 19.13 21.02
CA ALA A 403 -3.11 20.41 20.82
C ALA A 403 -3.85 21.54 21.53
N LEU A 404 -5.16 21.66 21.35
CA LEU A 404 -5.99 22.68 22.00
C LEU A 404 -5.97 22.54 23.53
N THR A 405 -5.99 21.32 24.04
CA THR A 405 -5.87 21.07 25.48
C THR A 405 -4.53 21.61 26.02
N THR A 406 -3.43 21.42 25.28
CA THR A 406 -2.11 21.94 25.64
C THR A 406 -2.08 23.47 25.64
N PHE A 407 -2.79 24.13 24.71
CA PHE A 407 -2.88 25.60 24.67
C PHE A 407 -3.68 26.18 25.84
N PHE A 408 -4.83 25.60 26.16
CA PHE A 408 -5.77 26.20 27.09
C PHE A 408 -5.72 25.64 28.53
N ARG A 409 -5.10 24.47 28.71
CA ARG A 409 -4.83 23.87 30.04
C ARG A 409 -3.36 23.48 30.14
N PRO A 410 -2.43 24.44 30.13
CA PRO A 410 -1.02 24.14 30.31
C PRO A 410 -0.83 23.48 31.68
N THR A 411 -0.44 22.21 31.68
CA THR A 411 -0.07 21.52 32.91
C THR A 411 1.33 21.96 33.30
N ASP A 412 1.50 22.42 34.54
CA ASP A 412 2.81 22.77 35.16
C ASP A 412 3.74 21.55 35.37
N THR A 413 3.64 20.55 34.56
CA THR A 413 4.30 19.25 34.74
C THR A 413 5.24 18.90 33.60
N SER A 414 6.33 19.64 33.46
CA SER A 414 7.46 19.23 32.60
C SER A 414 8.25 18.00 33.10
N ALA A 415 7.93 17.49 34.29
CA ALA A 415 8.58 16.31 34.87
C ALA A 415 7.74 15.02 34.78
N ALA A 416 6.40 15.12 34.65
CA ALA A 416 5.51 13.94 34.68
C ALA A 416 5.25 13.32 33.33
N GLN A 417 5.62 13.92 32.21
CA GLN A 417 5.33 13.41 30.85
C GLN A 417 6.45 12.57 30.25
N MET A 418 7.66 12.57 30.82
CA MET A 418 8.65 11.53 30.52
C MET A 418 8.29 10.18 31.18
N GLU A 419 7.37 10.17 32.14
CA GLU A 419 6.82 8.94 32.77
C GLU A 419 5.63 8.34 32.00
N GLN A 420 5.18 8.95 30.92
CA GLN A 420 3.92 8.58 30.25
C GLN A 420 4.10 7.51 29.15
N TYR A 421 5.31 7.35 28.62
CA TYR A 421 5.62 6.26 27.68
C TYR A 421 6.27 5.10 28.43
N SER A 422 5.80 3.89 28.12
CA SER A 422 6.47 2.67 28.58
C SER A 422 7.93 2.65 28.10
N SER A 423 8.79 1.95 28.84
CA SER A 423 10.20 1.80 28.46
C SER A 423 10.35 1.19 27.07
N GLU A 424 9.42 0.35 26.69
CA GLU A 424 9.33 -0.33 25.43
C GLU A 424 9.01 0.63 24.27
N VAL A 425 8.05 1.54 24.48
CA VAL A 425 7.70 2.56 23.47
C VAL A 425 8.85 3.57 23.30
N LEU A 426 9.51 3.98 24.38
CA LEU A 426 10.70 4.84 24.30
C LEU A 426 11.85 4.17 23.53
N GLN A 427 12.11 2.88 23.77
CA GLN A 427 13.11 2.11 23.02
C GLN A 427 12.75 2.00 21.53
N ALA A 428 11.46 1.78 21.22
CA ALA A 428 10.98 1.73 19.84
C ALA A 428 11.21 3.08 19.14
N ILE A 429 10.87 4.20 19.78
CA ILE A 429 11.09 5.55 19.25
C ILE A 429 12.58 5.81 19.00
N SER A 430 13.45 5.46 19.94
CA SER A 430 14.91 5.63 19.78
C SER A 430 15.44 4.82 18.60
N TYR A 431 15.04 3.55 18.52
CA TYR A 431 15.44 2.68 17.41
C TYR A 431 14.98 3.20 16.04
N ILE A 432 13.74 3.70 15.95
CA ILE A 432 13.20 4.29 14.72
C ILE A 432 14.00 5.54 14.34
N ARG A 433 14.28 6.44 15.27
CA ARG A 433 15.04 7.67 15.03
C ARG A 433 16.47 7.39 14.52
N GLU A 434 17.09 6.33 14.99
CA GLU A 434 18.43 5.94 14.55
C GLU A 434 18.46 5.21 13.19
N ASN A 435 17.33 4.61 12.77
CA ASN A 435 17.30 3.72 11.63
C ASN A 435 16.32 4.12 10.51
N TYR A 436 15.59 5.23 10.64
CA TYR A 436 14.53 5.64 9.68
C TYR A 436 15.00 5.72 8.23
N SER A 437 16.26 6.08 7.99
CA SER A 437 16.85 6.20 6.65
C SER A 437 17.14 4.87 5.96
N ARG A 438 17.00 3.75 6.69
CA ARG A 438 17.22 2.39 6.18
C ARG A 438 15.89 1.67 6.00
N LYS A 439 15.95 0.45 5.47
CA LYS A 439 14.78 -0.42 5.42
C LYS A 439 14.43 -0.88 6.85
N ILE A 440 13.44 -0.24 7.44
CA ILE A 440 12.92 -0.56 8.77
C ILE A 440 11.49 -1.11 8.63
N SER A 441 11.16 -2.12 9.39
CA SER A 441 9.84 -2.75 9.44
C SER A 441 9.32 -2.81 10.88
N LEU A 442 8.02 -2.93 11.06
CA LEU A 442 7.43 -3.16 12.37
C LEU A 442 8.06 -4.38 13.07
N ALA A 443 8.31 -5.45 12.30
CA ALA A 443 8.96 -6.65 12.83
C ALA A 443 10.35 -6.37 13.40
N SER A 444 11.18 -5.57 12.70
CA SER A 444 12.51 -5.22 13.19
C SER A 444 12.48 -4.30 14.42
N VAL A 445 11.48 -3.42 14.52
CA VAL A 445 11.28 -2.59 15.73
C VAL A 445 10.84 -3.46 16.90
N ALA A 446 9.88 -4.37 16.67
CA ALA A 446 9.36 -5.27 17.69
C ALA A 446 10.44 -6.22 18.22
N GLU A 447 11.27 -6.76 17.34
CA GLU A 447 12.42 -7.61 17.70
C GLU A 447 13.41 -6.84 18.56
N HIS A 448 13.73 -5.58 18.21
CA HIS A 448 14.64 -4.74 18.99
C HIS A 448 14.15 -4.50 20.41
N VAL A 449 12.84 -4.31 20.58
CA VAL A 449 12.20 -4.03 21.88
C VAL A 449 11.87 -5.33 22.65
N GLY A 450 11.97 -6.50 22.00
CA GLY A 450 11.66 -7.79 22.62
C GLY A 450 10.17 -8.08 22.75
N LEU A 451 9.32 -7.47 21.91
CA LEU A 451 7.87 -7.63 21.91
C LEU A 451 7.37 -8.29 20.63
N SER A 452 6.15 -8.84 20.67
CA SER A 452 5.47 -9.23 19.43
C SER A 452 5.01 -7.99 18.66
N SER A 453 5.05 -8.04 17.32
CA SER A 453 4.63 -6.95 16.45
C SER A 453 3.22 -6.42 16.76
N GLY A 454 2.25 -7.32 16.98
CA GLY A 454 0.88 -6.94 17.30
C GLY A 454 0.74 -6.22 18.65
N TYR A 455 1.49 -6.66 19.66
CA TYR A 455 1.47 -6.01 20.97
C TYR A 455 2.13 -4.65 20.92
N LEU A 456 3.30 -4.55 20.28
CA LEU A 456 4.00 -3.27 20.10
C LEU A 456 3.13 -2.27 19.31
N CYS A 457 2.51 -2.71 18.22
CA CYS A 457 1.64 -1.85 17.41
C CYS A 457 0.50 -1.24 18.25
N ARG A 458 -0.12 -2.06 19.12
CA ARG A 458 -1.19 -1.61 19.99
C ARG A 458 -0.71 -0.59 21.01
N ILE A 459 0.32 -0.92 21.81
CA ILE A 459 0.80 -0.02 22.87
C ILE A 459 1.41 1.26 22.30
N PHE A 460 2.14 1.16 21.20
CA PHE A 460 2.71 2.32 20.53
C PHE A 460 1.61 3.28 20.06
N LYS A 461 0.53 2.77 19.45
CA LYS A 461 -0.60 3.61 19.03
C LYS A 461 -1.40 4.15 20.21
N GLU A 462 -1.62 3.35 21.26
CA GLU A 462 -2.31 3.79 22.49
C GLU A 462 -1.55 4.91 23.20
N GLU A 463 -0.21 4.83 23.25
CA GLU A 463 0.62 5.79 23.97
C GLU A 463 1.02 7.00 23.12
N THR A 464 1.37 6.81 21.84
CA THR A 464 1.83 7.91 20.95
C THR A 464 0.73 8.54 20.11
N GLY A 465 -0.45 7.91 20.02
CA GLY A 465 -1.56 8.34 19.19
C GLY A 465 -1.40 8.00 17.69
N VAL A 466 -0.21 7.56 17.25
CA VAL A 466 0.07 7.26 15.83
C VAL A 466 0.56 5.84 15.63
N SER A 467 0.36 5.28 14.43
CA SER A 467 0.95 3.99 14.10
C SER A 467 2.47 4.12 13.92
N ILE A 468 3.22 3.03 14.16
CA ILE A 468 4.68 2.98 13.95
C ILE A 468 5.05 3.38 12.52
N ASN A 469 4.31 2.92 11.52
CA ASN A 469 4.56 3.27 10.12
C ASN A 469 4.32 4.77 9.84
N ALA A 470 3.27 5.34 10.42
CA ALA A 470 3.03 6.78 10.36
C ALA A 470 4.19 7.54 11.01
N TYR A 471 4.65 7.13 12.18
CA TYR A 471 5.78 7.73 12.88
C TYR A 471 7.07 7.70 12.03
N ILE A 472 7.39 6.55 11.41
CA ILE A 472 8.55 6.40 10.50
C ILE A 472 8.41 7.33 9.29
N ASN A 473 7.23 7.37 8.66
CA ASN A 473 6.99 8.22 7.50
C ASN A 473 7.10 9.70 7.84
N ASN A 474 6.59 10.11 9.00
CA ASN A 474 6.71 11.48 9.51
C ASN A 474 8.16 11.91 9.61
N LEU A 475 8.97 11.11 10.30
CA LEU A 475 10.38 11.38 10.49
C LEU A 475 11.12 11.50 9.14
N ARG A 476 10.80 10.62 8.19
CA ARG A 476 11.33 10.65 6.82
C ARG A 476 10.94 11.92 6.07
N MET A 477 9.68 12.35 6.18
CA MET A 477 9.19 13.55 5.49
C MET A 477 9.80 14.82 6.06
N THR A 478 9.94 14.93 7.38
CA THR A 478 10.61 16.08 8.03
C THR A 478 12.04 16.23 7.49
N HIS A 479 12.83 15.17 7.52
CA HIS A 479 14.19 15.20 6.98
C HIS A 479 14.24 15.42 5.45
N ALA A 480 13.23 14.91 4.71
CA ALA A 480 13.14 15.20 3.28
C ALA A 480 12.91 16.69 3.02
N GLY A 481 12.07 17.35 3.83
CA GLY A 481 11.86 18.80 3.75
C GLY A 481 13.13 19.60 4.00
N GLU A 482 13.91 19.23 5.02
CA GLU A 482 15.21 19.84 5.30
C GLU A 482 16.20 19.69 4.13
N LEU A 483 16.30 18.48 3.55
CA LEU A 483 17.19 18.20 2.42
C LEU A 483 16.75 18.91 1.13
N LEU A 484 15.44 19.07 0.91
CA LEU A 484 14.87 19.78 -0.24
C LEU A 484 14.91 21.31 -0.10
N ALA A 485 15.19 21.84 1.06
CA ALA A 485 15.47 23.28 1.24
C ALA A 485 16.73 23.70 0.47
N ASP A 486 17.68 22.78 0.25
CA ASP A 486 18.78 22.98 -0.68
C ASP A 486 18.30 22.81 -2.14
N LYS A 487 18.30 23.91 -2.89
CA LYS A 487 17.85 23.97 -4.31
C LYS A 487 18.64 23.04 -5.25
N ASN A 488 19.82 22.60 -4.87
CA ASN A 488 20.68 21.72 -5.67
C ASN A 488 20.39 20.22 -5.43
N SER A 489 19.56 19.86 -4.47
CA SER A 489 19.26 18.46 -4.16
C SER A 489 18.40 17.80 -5.25
N TYR A 490 18.75 16.57 -5.62
CA TYR A 490 17.94 15.76 -6.54
C TYR A 490 16.84 15.03 -5.79
N ILE A 491 15.58 15.18 -6.21
CA ILE A 491 14.40 14.59 -5.54
C ILE A 491 14.57 13.08 -5.36
N LYS A 492 15.11 12.39 -6.36
CA LYS A 492 15.36 10.95 -6.30
C LYS A 492 16.40 10.59 -5.23
N GLU A 493 17.45 11.38 -5.11
CA GLU A 493 18.50 11.16 -4.10
C GLU A 493 17.97 11.43 -2.69
N VAL A 494 17.17 12.50 -2.55
CA VAL A 494 16.51 12.80 -1.27
C VAL A 494 15.55 11.67 -0.88
N ALA A 495 14.72 11.16 -1.80
CA ALA A 495 13.84 10.05 -1.50
C ALA A 495 14.61 8.82 -0.99
N ILE A 496 15.70 8.46 -1.66
CA ILE A 496 16.56 7.32 -1.27
C ILE A 496 17.24 7.59 0.08
N SER A 497 17.78 8.80 0.30
CA SER A 497 18.51 9.13 1.53
C SER A 497 17.63 9.11 2.79
N VAL A 498 16.34 9.39 2.64
CA VAL A 498 15.38 9.30 3.75
C VAL A 498 14.67 7.94 3.82
N GLY A 499 15.07 6.95 2.99
CA GLY A 499 14.63 5.57 3.09
C GLY A 499 13.43 5.18 2.24
N PHE A 500 13.10 5.94 1.16
CA PHE A 500 12.09 5.54 0.18
C PHE A 500 12.72 4.92 -1.05
N GLU A 501 12.32 3.70 -1.39
CA GLU A 501 12.75 3.00 -2.61
C GLU A 501 11.98 3.50 -3.85
N ASP A 502 10.71 3.94 -3.68
CA ASP A 502 9.85 4.43 -4.76
C ASP A 502 9.70 5.96 -4.71
N GLN A 503 10.26 6.63 -5.72
CA GLN A 503 10.20 8.09 -5.84
C GLN A 503 8.77 8.60 -6.07
N LEU A 504 7.88 7.83 -6.71
CA LEU A 504 6.50 8.26 -6.96
C LEU A 504 5.68 8.20 -5.67
N TYR A 505 5.86 7.13 -4.90
CA TYR A 505 5.26 7.03 -3.57
C TYR A 505 5.76 8.16 -2.65
N PHE A 506 7.09 8.39 -2.62
CA PHE A 506 7.67 9.52 -1.91
C PHE A 506 7.04 10.85 -2.32
N SER A 507 6.91 11.14 -3.63
CA SER A 507 6.38 12.41 -4.13
C SER A 507 4.92 12.63 -3.76
N ARG A 508 4.09 11.56 -3.75
CA ARG A 508 2.70 11.63 -3.29
C ARG A 508 2.62 11.88 -1.79
N LEU A 509 3.41 11.14 -1.01
CA LEU A 509 3.45 11.30 0.43
C LEU A 509 3.97 12.69 0.81
N PHE A 510 4.99 13.19 0.10
CA PHE A 510 5.53 14.53 0.29
C PHE A 510 4.50 15.63 -0.02
N LYS A 511 3.77 15.48 -1.16
CA LYS A 511 2.67 16.42 -1.50
C LYS A 511 1.58 16.41 -0.43
N ARG A 512 1.26 15.24 0.10
CA ARG A 512 0.29 15.10 1.19
C ARG A 512 0.80 15.77 2.48
N TYR A 513 2.09 15.63 2.78
CA TYR A 513 2.71 16.17 3.99
C TYR A 513 2.88 17.70 3.92
N TYR A 514 3.38 18.21 2.80
CA TYR A 514 3.69 19.63 2.63
C TYR A 514 2.67 20.42 1.81
N GLY A 515 1.62 19.77 1.27
CA GLY A 515 0.61 20.40 0.41
C GLY A 515 1.08 20.72 -1.01
N VAL A 516 2.39 20.59 -1.29
CA VAL A 516 3.03 20.86 -2.59
C VAL A 516 3.94 19.69 -2.96
N THR A 517 4.19 19.51 -4.25
CA THR A 517 5.12 18.48 -4.72
C THR A 517 6.56 18.78 -4.28
N PRO A 518 7.45 17.76 -4.18
CA PRO A 518 8.86 17.98 -3.88
C PRO A 518 9.54 18.99 -4.83
N SER A 519 9.13 19.01 -6.11
CA SER A 519 9.63 19.93 -7.11
C SER A 519 9.21 21.37 -6.85
N GLU A 520 7.96 21.58 -6.48
CA GLU A 520 7.40 22.90 -6.13
C GLU A 520 8.00 23.42 -4.83
N TYR A 521 8.16 22.54 -3.83
CA TYR A 521 8.79 22.87 -2.55
C TYR A 521 10.22 23.34 -2.74
N ARG A 522 11.04 22.59 -3.50
CA ARG A 522 12.43 22.94 -3.84
C ARG A 522 12.54 24.26 -4.63
N ALA A 523 11.58 24.53 -5.53
CA ALA A 523 11.55 25.76 -6.33
C ALA A 523 11.20 27.02 -5.51
N GLY A 524 10.95 26.89 -4.21
CA GLY A 524 10.55 27.99 -3.34
C GLY A 524 9.05 28.16 -3.20
N GLY A 525 8.25 27.17 -3.55
CA GLY A 525 6.78 27.19 -3.47
C GLY A 525 6.21 27.21 -2.04
N ALA A 526 7.04 27.08 -1.01
CA ALA A 526 6.61 27.20 0.37
C ALA A 526 6.34 28.66 0.83
N SER A 527 6.72 29.67 0.01
CA SER A 527 6.61 31.10 0.39
C SER A 527 5.42 31.84 -0.27
N SER A 528 4.59 31.16 -1.06
CA SER A 528 3.55 31.83 -1.84
C SER A 528 2.26 31.01 -2.00
N VAL A 529 1.70 30.48 -0.91
CA VAL A 529 0.27 30.12 -0.87
C VAL A 529 -0.25 30.22 0.58
#